data_7ee4ab1e643df9253c597a7dad796be9
#
_entry.id   7ee4ab1e643df9253c597a7dad796be9
#
_cell.length_a   1.000
_cell.length_b   1.000
_cell.length_c   1.000
_cell.angle_alpha   90.00
_cell.angle_beta   90.00
_cell.angle_gamma   90.00
#
_symmetry.space_group_name_H-M   'P 1'
#
loop_
_entity.id
_entity.type
_entity.pdbx_description
1 polymer ?
#
loop_
_entity_poly.entity_id
_entity_poly.type
_entity_poly.pdbx_seq_one_letter_code
_entity_poly.pdbx_strand_id
1 'polypeptide(L)'
;WIPSHPVAGTEKSGPTAGQENLFENRWTIITPSKNAKEPDIKKVSLFWETMGSKVKIMSPDEHDKILSITSHLPHVVAYNIVKTVMGHDKKMQNDIIQYSAGGLRDFTRIAASEPTMWRDIFIDNSDLIIEAIDKFSKNLDELKKVIADKDGKKLIEIFNKSKELRKSIIKAGQETDKPDFGRK
;
A
#
# COMPACT_ATOMS: atom_id res chain seq x y z
N TRP A 1 15.28 15.07 17.56
CA TRP A 1 14.66 14.54 16.35
C TRP A 1 13.67 13.43 16.70
N ILE A 2 12.42 13.58 16.28
CA ILE A 2 11.33 12.59 16.47
C ILE A 2 10.78 12.27 15.07
N PRO A 3 11.19 11.15 14.46
CA PRO A 3 10.67 10.73 13.15
C PRO A 3 9.17 10.47 13.21
N SER A 4 8.45 10.95 12.20
CA SER A 4 7.01 10.78 12.08
C SER A 4 6.63 10.51 10.63
N HIS A 5 5.77 9.52 10.40
CA HIS A 5 5.29 9.14 9.09
C HIS A 5 3.76 9.24 9.05
N PRO A 6 3.17 10.33 8.53
CA PRO A 6 1.75 10.37 8.25
C PRO A 6 1.44 9.43 7.08
N VAL A 7 0.65 8.39 7.35
CA VAL A 7 0.19 7.43 6.33
C VAL A 7 -0.99 8.05 5.57
N ALA A 8 -0.69 9.10 4.82
CA ALA A 8 -1.64 9.93 4.10
C ALA A 8 -1.02 10.41 2.78
N GLY A 9 -1.83 10.64 1.78
CA GLY A 9 -1.38 11.12 0.48
C GLY A 9 -2.13 10.46 -0.67
N THR A 10 -1.77 10.91 -1.87
CA THR A 10 -2.25 10.39 -3.14
C THR A 10 -1.05 10.07 -4.03
N GLU A 11 -1.29 9.55 -5.22
CA GLU A 11 -0.26 9.37 -6.26
C GLU A 11 0.31 10.70 -6.78
N LYS A 12 -0.33 11.83 -6.47
CA LYS A 12 0.12 13.18 -6.85
C LYS A 12 1.17 13.69 -5.87
N SER A 13 2.11 14.48 -6.35
CA SER A 13 3.19 15.08 -5.55
C SER A 13 3.23 16.60 -5.72
N GLY A 14 3.97 17.26 -4.81
CA GLY A 14 4.18 18.71 -4.82
C GLY A 14 3.11 19.53 -4.09
N PRO A 15 3.35 20.85 -3.92
CA PRO A 15 2.50 21.71 -3.09
C PRO A 15 1.05 21.81 -3.57
N THR A 16 0.84 21.70 -4.90
CA THR A 16 -0.51 21.78 -5.51
C THR A 16 -1.36 20.53 -5.25
N ALA A 17 -0.77 19.45 -4.75
CA ALA A 17 -1.48 18.24 -4.36
C ALA A 17 -1.94 18.27 -2.89
N GLY A 18 -1.62 19.31 -2.14
CA GLY A 18 -2.02 19.50 -0.75
C GLY A 18 -3.55 19.58 -0.61
N GLN A 19 -4.07 18.99 0.46
CA GLN A 19 -5.48 19.02 0.83
C GLN A 19 -5.59 19.47 2.28
N GLU A 20 -6.57 20.33 2.57
CA GLU A 20 -6.78 20.90 3.89
C GLU A 20 -6.99 19.83 4.98
N ASN A 21 -7.70 18.77 4.64
CA ASN A 21 -8.05 17.68 5.56
C ASN A 21 -7.23 16.40 5.33
N LEU A 22 -6.02 16.50 4.77
CA LEU A 22 -5.19 15.36 4.36
C LEU A 22 -4.95 14.35 5.49
N PHE A 23 -4.80 14.84 6.72
CA PHE A 23 -4.43 14.02 7.88
C PHE A 23 -5.62 13.58 8.72
N GLU A 24 -6.83 14.09 8.47
CA GLU A 24 -8.02 13.74 9.25
C GLU A 24 -8.32 12.24 9.19
N ASN A 25 -8.46 11.62 10.36
CA ASN A 25 -8.72 10.19 10.52
C ASN A 25 -7.65 9.26 9.91
N ARG A 26 -6.48 9.79 9.51
CA ARG A 26 -5.34 9.00 9.02
C ARG A 26 -4.40 8.67 10.16
N TRP A 27 -3.65 7.59 10.01
CA TRP A 27 -2.61 7.24 10.96
C TRP A 27 -1.37 8.08 10.73
N THR A 28 -0.79 8.59 11.82
CA THR A 28 0.61 9.04 11.84
C THR A 28 1.40 8.12 12.76
N ILE A 29 2.43 7.49 12.22
CA ILE A 29 3.31 6.59 12.95
C ILE A 29 4.52 7.38 13.41
N ILE A 30 4.79 7.37 14.71
CA ILE A 30 5.96 7.98 15.33
C ILE A 30 6.94 6.87 15.69
N THR A 31 8.19 7.01 15.23
CA THR A 31 9.25 6.01 15.45
C THR A 31 10.40 6.64 16.24
N PRO A 32 10.23 6.86 17.55
CA PRO A 32 11.22 7.57 18.35
C PRO A 32 12.52 6.74 18.47
N SER A 33 13.65 7.42 18.44
CA SER A 33 14.93 6.81 18.77
C SER A 33 14.99 6.41 20.24
N LYS A 34 15.92 5.50 20.60
CA LYS A 34 16.11 5.06 21.99
C LYS A 34 16.43 6.22 22.97
N ASN A 35 16.95 7.33 22.45
CA ASN A 35 17.31 8.51 23.25
C ASN A 35 16.24 9.60 23.22
N ALA A 36 15.10 9.38 22.58
CA ALA A 36 14.01 10.35 22.51
C ALA A 36 13.40 10.55 23.90
N LYS A 37 13.17 11.80 24.28
CA LYS A 37 12.58 12.13 25.57
C LYS A 37 11.06 12.06 25.48
N GLU A 38 10.45 11.46 26.48
CA GLU A 38 8.99 11.33 26.58
C GLU A 38 8.22 12.67 26.38
N PRO A 39 8.66 13.82 26.96
CA PRO A 39 7.98 15.09 26.70
C PRO A 39 8.00 15.52 25.22
N ASP A 40 9.08 15.21 24.50
CA ASP A 40 9.19 15.56 23.08
C ASP A 40 8.30 14.67 22.21
N ILE A 41 8.22 13.38 22.54
CA ILE A 41 7.30 12.43 21.88
C ILE A 41 5.85 12.91 22.07
N LYS A 42 5.47 13.30 23.30
CA LYS A 42 4.14 13.83 23.58
C LYS A 42 3.81 15.11 22.81
N LYS A 43 4.77 16.03 22.68
CA LYS A 43 4.58 17.25 21.88
C LYS A 43 4.32 16.94 20.40
N VAL A 44 5.10 16.01 19.82
CA VAL A 44 4.92 15.61 18.42
C VAL A 44 3.61 14.84 18.23
N SER A 45 3.23 13.99 19.18
CA SER A 45 1.93 13.31 19.15
C SER A 45 0.78 14.32 19.15
N LEU A 46 0.79 15.26 20.08
CA LEU A 46 -0.24 16.30 20.18
C LEU A 46 -0.31 17.15 18.89
N PHE A 47 0.83 17.47 18.28
CA PHE A 47 0.86 18.18 17.02
C PHE A 47 0.09 17.44 15.92
N TRP A 48 0.31 16.15 15.76
CA TRP A 48 -0.39 15.34 14.76
C TRP A 48 -1.88 15.15 15.11
N GLU A 49 -2.20 14.97 16.39
CA GLU A 49 -3.58 14.85 16.87
C GLU A 49 -4.38 16.14 16.63
N THR A 50 -3.77 17.32 16.79
CA THR A 50 -4.41 18.60 16.46
C THR A 50 -4.75 18.75 14.98
N MET A 51 -4.03 18.05 14.10
CA MET A 51 -4.35 17.99 12.67
C MET A 51 -5.35 16.87 12.32
N GLY A 52 -5.97 16.23 13.32
CA GLY A 52 -6.96 15.18 13.11
C GLY A 52 -6.39 13.78 12.88
N SER A 53 -5.07 13.59 13.00
CA SER A 53 -4.44 12.27 12.87
C SER A 53 -4.69 11.37 14.07
N LYS A 54 -4.75 10.07 13.81
CA LYS A 54 -4.61 9.02 14.83
C LYS A 54 -3.14 8.71 15.00
N VAL A 55 -2.60 8.86 16.21
CA VAL A 55 -1.17 8.64 16.46
C VAL A 55 -0.91 7.21 16.95
N LYS A 56 0.11 6.59 16.39
CA LYS A 56 0.67 5.30 16.83
C LYS A 56 2.17 5.43 17.03
N ILE A 57 2.67 4.99 18.20
CA ILE A 57 4.10 4.90 18.47
C ILE A 57 4.51 3.44 18.31
N MET A 58 5.60 3.19 17.58
CA MET A 58 6.22 1.87 17.42
C MET A 58 7.72 2.01 17.14
N SER A 59 8.45 0.90 17.15
CA SER A 59 9.87 0.91 16.76
C SER A 59 10.04 1.12 15.25
N PRO A 60 11.21 1.63 14.79
CA PRO A 60 11.52 1.69 13.36
C PRO A 60 11.40 0.35 12.66
N ASP A 61 11.93 -0.73 13.26
CA ASP A 61 11.88 -2.08 12.68
C ASP A 61 10.44 -2.59 12.50
N GLU A 62 9.57 -2.30 13.47
CA GLU A 62 8.14 -2.65 13.39
C GLU A 62 7.43 -1.85 12.28
N HIS A 63 7.73 -0.55 12.18
CA HIS A 63 7.24 0.32 11.12
C HIS A 63 7.64 -0.24 9.75
N ASP A 64 8.92 -0.47 9.50
CA ASP A 64 9.44 -0.90 8.21
C ASP A 64 8.87 -2.27 7.79
N LYS A 65 8.70 -3.18 8.75
CA LYS A 65 8.06 -4.47 8.53
C LYS A 65 6.58 -4.35 8.16
N ILE A 66 5.83 -3.48 8.83
CA ILE A 66 4.40 -3.26 8.52
C ILE A 66 4.27 -2.61 7.13
N LEU A 67 5.09 -1.59 6.85
CA LEU A 67 5.02 -0.84 5.59
C LEU A 67 5.50 -1.68 4.40
N SER A 68 6.41 -2.63 4.60
CA SER A 68 6.81 -3.54 3.52
C SER A 68 5.61 -4.32 2.94
N ILE A 69 4.62 -4.66 3.78
CA ILE A 69 3.43 -5.40 3.37
C ILE A 69 2.26 -4.47 2.99
N THR A 70 2.05 -3.39 3.75
CA THR A 70 0.83 -2.56 3.58
C THR A 70 0.98 -1.49 2.51
N SER A 71 2.22 -1.12 2.17
CA SER A 71 2.54 -0.06 1.22
C SER A 71 3.49 -0.51 0.11
N HIS A 72 4.66 -1.06 0.47
CA HIS A 72 5.72 -1.31 -0.50
C HIS A 72 5.37 -2.46 -1.45
N LEU A 73 4.91 -3.60 -0.94
CA LEU A 73 4.48 -4.73 -1.77
C LEU A 73 3.34 -4.35 -2.76
N PRO A 74 2.28 -3.63 -2.36
CA PRO A 74 1.28 -3.14 -3.31
C PRO A 74 1.86 -2.33 -4.48
N HIS A 75 2.86 -1.47 -4.24
CA HIS A 75 3.51 -0.72 -5.31
C HIS A 75 4.38 -1.60 -6.21
N VAL A 76 5.12 -2.57 -5.65
CA VAL A 76 5.83 -3.58 -6.43
C VAL A 76 4.87 -4.30 -7.37
N VAL A 77 3.72 -4.74 -6.86
CA VAL A 77 2.70 -5.43 -7.67
C VAL A 77 2.14 -4.52 -8.75
N ALA A 78 1.80 -3.27 -8.42
CA ALA A 78 1.28 -2.29 -9.38
C ALA A 78 2.26 -2.02 -10.53
N TYR A 79 3.54 -1.77 -10.23
CA TYR A 79 4.58 -1.60 -11.25
C TYR A 79 4.75 -2.86 -12.12
N ASN A 80 4.67 -4.06 -11.53
CA ASN A 80 4.81 -5.30 -12.29
C ASN A 80 3.59 -5.59 -13.17
N ILE A 81 2.38 -5.24 -12.77
CA ILE A 81 1.20 -5.32 -13.64
C ILE A 81 1.41 -4.45 -14.88
N VAL A 82 1.82 -3.19 -14.72
CA VAL A 82 2.11 -2.29 -15.85
C VAL A 82 3.24 -2.85 -16.72
N LYS A 83 4.33 -3.35 -16.11
CA LYS A 83 5.43 -3.98 -16.83
C LYS A 83 4.98 -5.19 -17.64
N THR A 84 4.04 -5.98 -17.12
CA THR A 84 3.45 -7.11 -17.84
C THR A 84 2.71 -6.65 -19.09
N VAL A 85 1.92 -5.58 -19.00
CA VAL A 85 1.26 -4.97 -20.18
C VAL A 85 2.30 -4.50 -21.20
N MET A 86 3.38 -3.85 -20.76
CA MET A 86 4.46 -3.37 -21.62
C MET A 86 5.21 -4.51 -22.34
N GLY A 87 5.18 -5.73 -21.82
CA GLY A 87 5.79 -6.91 -22.44
C GLY A 87 5.08 -7.42 -23.68
N HIS A 88 3.89 -6.92 -24.00
CA HIS A 88 3.14 -7.28 -25.22
C HIS A 88 3.54 -6.40 -26.43
N ASP A 89 3.19 -6.82 -27.65
CA ASP A 89 3.36 -5.99 -28.84
C ASP A 89 2.44 -4.75 -28.80
N LYS A 90 2.72 -3.77 -29.65
CA LYS A 90 2.00 -2.47 -29.65
C LYS A 90 0.50 -2.60 -29.89
N LYS A 91 0.07 -3.54 -30.74
CA LYS A 91 -1.34 -3.77 -31.01
C LYS A 91 -2.04 -4.28 -29.75
N MET A 92 -1.50 -5.30 -29.12
CA MET A 92 -2.03 -5.86 -27.88
C MET A 92 -2.01 -4.83 -26.74
N GLN A 93 -0.95 -4.02 -26.61
CA GLN A 93 -0.90 -2.93 -25.63
C GLN A 93 -2.07 -1.95 -25.81
N ASN A 94 -2.32 -1.53 -27.06
CA ASN A 94 -3.43 -0.62 -27.36
C ASN A 94 -4.79 -1.23 -27.04
N ASP A 95 -4.99 -2.51 -27.38
CA ASP A 95 -6.23 -3.21 -27.05
C ASP A 95 -6.43 -3.34 -25.52
N ILE A 96 -5.38 -3.70 -24.77
CA ILE A 96 -5.43 -3.76 -23.31
C ILE A 96 -5.80 -2.40 -22.72
N ILE A 97 -5.19 -1.30 -23.20
CA ILE A 97 -5.49 0.05 -22.74
C ILE A 97 -6.93 0.45 -23.07
N GLN A 98 -7.35 0.18 -24.31
CA GLN A 98 -8.70 0.53 -24.78
C GLN A 98 -9.80 -0.21 -24.01
N TYR A 99 -9.57 -1.50 -23.69
CA TYR A 99 -10.56 -2.32 -23.00
C TYR A 99 -10.32 -2.42 -21.49
N SER A 100 -9.40 -1.62 -20.93
CA SER A 100 -9.17 -1.58 -19.49
C SER A 100 -10.38 -1.00 -18.75
N ALA A 101 -10.79 -1.68 -17.70
CA ALA A 101 -11.88 -1.27 -16.83
C ALA A 101 -11.38 -1.11 -15.38
N GLY A 102 -12.30 -1.01 -14.42
CA GLY A 102 -11.99 -0.73 -13.02
C GLY A 102 -10.88 -1.59 -12.43
N GLY A 103 -10.84 -2.89 -12.74
CA GLY A 103 -9.82 -3.79 -12.21
C GLY A 103 -8.39 -3.34 -12.54
N LEU A 104 -8.05 -3.17 -13.81
CA LEU A 104 -6.70 -2.73 -14.21
C LEU A 104 -6.42 -1.31 -13.69
N ARG A 105 -7.38 -0.39 -13.83
CA ARG A 105 -7.26 1.00 -13.38
C ARG A 105 -6.93 1.08 -11.89
N ASP A 106 -7.70 0.37 -11.06
CA ASP A 106 -7.58 0.49 -9.61
C ASP A 106 -6.27 -0.12 -9.10
N PHE A 107 -5.85 -1.26 -9.67
CA PHE A 107 -4.57 -1.89 -9.32
C PHE A 107 -3.34 -1.14 -9.82
N THR A 108 -3.43 -0.44 -10.95
CA THR A 108 -2.29 0.27 -11.54
C THR A 108 -2.23 1.75 -11.19
N ARG A 109 -3.26 2.30 -10.53
CA ARG A 109 -3.32 3.72 -10.17
C ARG A 109 -2.07 4.19 -9.43
N ILE A 110 -1.61 3.42 -8.45
CA ILE A 110 -0.44 3.76 -7.63
C ILE A 110 0.90 3.60 -8.38
N ALA A 111 0.93 2.95 -9.53
CA ALA A 111 2.12 2.92 -10.39
C ALA A 111 2.40 4.28 -11.08
N ALA A 112 1.51 5.25 -10.95
CA ALA A 112 1.72 6.63 -11.38
C ALA A 112 2.45 7.51 -10.35
N SER A 113 2.83 6.94 -9.20
CA SER A 113 3.55 7.64 -8.13
C SER A 113 4.96 8.06 -8.58
N GLU A 114 5.55 9.04 -7.88
CA GLU A 114 6.86 9.62 -8.20
C GLU A 114 7.97 8.55 -8.13
N PRO A 115 8.71 8.31 -9.24
CA PRO A 115 9.65 7.18 -9.32
C PRO A 115 10.87 7.31 -8.40
N THR A 116 11.36 8.54 -8.17
CA THR A 116 12.56 8.77 -7.34
C THR A 116 12.29 8.39 -5.89
N MET A 117 11.13 8.81 -5.38
CA MET A 117 10.69 8.46 -4.03
C MET A 117 10.59 6.93 -3.86
N TRP A 118 9.97 6.23 -4.81
CA TRP A 118 9.80 4.79 -4.72
C TRP A 118 11.10 4.01 -4.91
N ARG A 119 12.03 4.51 -5.74
CA ARG A 119 13.40 3.98 -5.81
C ARG A 119 14.07 3.99 -4.45
N ASP A 120 14.03 5.13 -3.76
CA ASP A 120 14.70 5.30 -2.48
C ASP A 120 14.05 4.42 -1.40
N ILE A 121 12.71 4.39 -1.32
CA ILE A 121 11.97 3.50 -0.42
C ILE A 121 12.35 2.03 -0.64
N PHE A 122 12.44 1.59 -1.90
CA PHE A 122 12.75 0.19 -2.21
C PHE A 122 14.19 -0.18 -1.89
N ILE A 123 15.13 0.76 -2.02
CA ILE A 123 16.53 0.56 -1.66
C ILE A 123 16.70 0.54 -0.14
N ASP A 124 16.13 1.51 0.56
CA ASP A 124 16.30 1.67 2.01
C ASP A 124 15.64 0.54 2.81
N ASN A 125 14.53 -0.03 2.34
CA ASN A 125 13.84 -1.15 2.99
C ASN A 125 13.95 -2.46 2.19
N SER A 126 15.04 -2.66 1.46
CA SER A 126 15.20 -3.74 0.47
C SER A 126 15.01 -5.14 1.06
N ASP A 127 15.59 -5.44 2.21
CA ASP A 127 15.55 -6.78 2.79
C ASP A 127 14.13 -7.23 3.12
N LEU A 128 13.35 -6.37 3.77
CA LEU A 128 11.95 -6.65 4.11
C LEU A 128 11.03 -6.68 2.89
N ILE A 129 11.35 -5.88 1.87
CA ILE A 129 10.61 -5.90 0.60
C ILE A 129 10.89 -7.18 -0.17
N ILE A 130 12.14 -7.66 -0.20
CA ILE A 130 12.51 -8.94 -0.82
C ILE A 130 11.79 -10.09 -0.13
N GLU A 131 11.80 -10.14 1.21
CA GLU A 131 11.04 -11.14 1.98
C GLU A 131 9.55 -11.13 1.62
N ALA A 132 8.95 -9.93 1.49
CA ALA A 132 7.55 -9.78 1.11
C ALA A 132 7.27 -10.26 -0.32
N ILE A 133 8.18 -9.98 -1.27
CA ILE A 133 8.12 -10.43 -2.65
C ILE A 133 8.22 -11.96 -2.72
N ASP A 134 9.15 -12.56 -2.00
CA ASP A 134 9.33 -14.03 -1.99
C ASP A 134 8.07 -14.73 -1.48
N LYS A 135 7.48 -14.23 -0.41
CA LYS A 135 6.22 -14.74 0.12
C LYS A 135 5.06 -14.57 -0.87
N PHE A 136 4.98 -13.40 -1.51
CA PHE A 136 3.97 -13.14 -2.53
C PHE A 136 4.13 -14.06 -3.75
N SER A 137 5.35 -14.24 -4.23
CA SER A 137 5.68 -15.11 -5.36
C SER A 137 5.31 -16.56 -5.06
N LYS A 138 5.63 -17.06 -3.87
CA LYS A 138 5.22 -18.39 -3.43
C LYS A 138 3.70 -18.56 -3.43
N ASN A 139 2.95 -17.60 -2.89
CA ASN A 139 1.49 -17.63 -2.89
C ASN A 139 0.93 -17.59 -4.33
N LEU A 140 1.59 -16.84 -5.23
CA LEU A 140 1.20 -16.78 -6.65
C LEU A 140 1.45 -18.10 -7.36
N ASP A 141 2.57 -18.78 -7.09
CA ASP A 141 2.86 -20.11 -7.64
C ASP A 141 1.87 -21.16 -7.14
N GLU A 142 1.49 -21.13 -5.87
CA GLU A 142 0.44 -21.98 -5.33
C GLU A 142 -0.91 -21.76 -6.04
N LEU A 143 -1.30 -20.48 -6.22
CA LEU A 143 -2.53 -20.14 -6.95
C LEU A 143 -2.47 -20.58 -8.41
N LYS A 144 -1.32 -20.37 -9.09
CA LYS A 144 -1.07 -20.82 -10.46
C LYS A 144 -1.27 -22.34 -10.61
N LYS A 145 -0.77 -23.11 -9.64
CA LYS A 145 -0.97 -24.57 -9.62
C LYS A 145 -2.45 -24.94 -9.51
N VAL A 146 -3.17 -24.34 -8.56
CA VAL A 146 -4.61 -24.58 -8.37
C VAL A 146 -5.41 -24.25 -9.63
N ILE A 147 -5.04 -23.17 -10.35
CA ILE A 147 -5.65 -22.81 -11.64
C ILE A 147 -5.33 -23.85 -12.72
N ALA A 148 -4.06 -24.28 -12.81
CA ALA A 148 -3.64 -25.30 -13.79
C ALA A 148 -4.36 -26.63 -13.58
N ASP A 149 -4.56 -27.02 -12.32
CA ASP A 149 -5.28 -28.24 -11.92
C ASP A 149 -6.82 -28.09 -12.08
N LYS A 150 -7.31 -26.90 -12.42
CA LYS A 150 -8.74 -26.54 -12.53
C LYS A 150 -9.54 -26.88 -11.27
N ASP A 151 -8.90 -26.81 -10.10
CA ASP A 151 -9.53 -27.10 -8.81
C ASP A 151 -10.42 -25.92 -8.35
N GLY A 152 -11.66 -25.90 -8.86
CA GLY A 152 -12.64 -24.87 -8.54
C GLY A 152 -13.03 -24.85 -7.07
N LYS A 153 -12.99 -25.98 -6.36
CA LYS A 153 -13.30 -26.02 -4.91
C LYS A 153 -12.21 -25.28 -4.12
N LYS A 154 -10.96 -25.55 -4.44
CA LYS A 154 -9.81 -24.91 -3.79
C LYS A 154 -9.74 -23.42 -4.09
N LEU A 155 -10.07 -22.99 -5.31
CA LEU A 155 -10.17 -21.57 -5.66
C LEU A 155 -11.22 -20.85 -4.81
N ILE A 156 -12.42 -21.42 -4.66
CA ILE A 156 -13.47 -20.84 -3.83
C ILE A 156 -13.01 -20.72 -2.36
N GLU A 157 -12.33 -21.74 -1.82
CA GLU A 157 -11.79 -21.69 -0.47
C GLU A 157 -10.81 -20.51 -0.28
N ILE A 158 -9.84 -20.36 -1.20
CA ILE A 158 -8.86 -19.29 -1.19
C ILE A 158 -9.54 -17.92 -1.27
N PHE A 159 -10.47 -17.76 -2.19
CA PHE A 159 -11.15 -16.48 -2.39
C PHE A 159 -12.06 -16.10 -1.22
N ASN A 160 -12.73 -17.06 -0.60
CA ASN A 160 -13.52 -16.79 0.59
C ASN A 160 -12.67 -16.34 1.78
N LYS A 161 -11.50 -16.96 2.01
CA LYS A 161 -10.55 -16.50 3.04
C LYS A 161 -10.08 -15.07 2.78
N SER A 162 -9.74 -14.75 1.54
CA SER A 162 -9.34 -13.39 1.13
C SER A 162 -10.46 -12.38 1.35
N LYS A 163 -11.70 -12.75 0.99
CA LYS A 163 -12.89 -11.91 1.20
C LYS A 163 -13.15 -11.60 2.68
N GLU A 164 -12.98 -12.59 3.55
CA GLU A 164 -13.16 -12.36 4.99
C GLU A 164 -12.08 -11.43 5.57
N LEU A 165 -10.81 -11.61 5.18
CA LEU A 165 -9.75 -10.69 5.58
C LEU A 165 -10.00 -9.27 5.06
N ARG A 166 -10.49 -9.13 3.83
CA ARG A 166 -10.85 -7.82 3.25
C ARG A 166 -11.93 -7.10 4.07
N LYS A 167 -12.94 -7.81 4.57
CA LYS A 167 -13.94 -7.22 5.48
C LYS A 167 -13.30 -6.65 6.75
N SER A 168 -12.29 -7.31 7.29
CA SER A 168 -11.55 -6.83 8.46
C SER A 168 -10.79 -5.54 8.18
N ILE A 169 -10.21 -5.37 6.98
CA ILE A 169 -9.54 -4.13 6.55
C ILE A 169 -10.54 -2.97 6.51
N ILE A 170 -11.73 -3.18 5.93
CA ILE A 170 -12.80 -2.16 5.90
C ILE A 170 -13.23 -1.81 7.33
N LYS A 171 -13.43 -2.82 8.18
CA LYS A 171 -13.86 -2.63 9.58
C LYS A 171 -12.81 -1.87 10.41
N ALA A 172 -11.53 -1.94 10.04
CA ALA A 172 -10.46 -1.17 10.68
C ALA A 172 -10.58 0.36 10.44
N GLY A 173 -11.49 0.78 9.56
CA GLY A 173 -11.87 2.20 9.40
C GLY A 173 -10.88 3.07 8.62
N GLN A 174 -9.95 2.47 7.88
CA GLN A 174 -9.04 3.20 7.00
C GLN A 174 -9.58 3.34 5.57
N GLU A 175 -10.70 2.69 5.29
CA GLU A 175 -11.33 2.62 4.00
C GLU A 175 -12.85 2.45 4.16
N THR A 176 -13.60 2.75 3.12
CA THR A 176 -15.05 2.53 3.05
C THR A 176 -15.37 1.51 1.95
N ASP A 177 -16.54 0.89 2.03
CA ASP A 177 -17.11 0.01 1.02
C ASP A 177 -17.75 0.77 -0.16
N LYS A 178 -17.70 2.12 -0.12
CA LYS A 178 -18.24 2.98 -1.18
C LYS A 178 -17.38 2.88 -2.45
N PRO A 179 -18.00 3.02 -3.64
CA PRO A 179 -17.25 3.18 -4.88
C PRO A 179 -16.17 4.27 -4.73
N ASP A 180 -15.03 4.07 -5.39
CA ASP A 180 -13.86 4.97 -5.33
C ASP A 180 -13.29 5.15 -3.90
N PHE A 181 -13.53 4.17 -3.00
CA PHE A 181 -13.03 4.16 -1.62
C PHE A 181 -13.45 5.39 -0.81
N GLY A 182 -14.61 5.99 -1.14
CA GLY A 182 -15.10 7.20 -0.51
C GLY A 182 -14.29 8.46 -0.84
N ARG A 183 -13.45 8.42 -1.85
CA ARG A 183 -12.74 9.58 -2.39
C ARG A 183 -13.68 10.34 -3.33
N LYS A 184 -13.80 11.64 -3.09
CA LYS A 184 -14.48 12.57 -4.01
C LYS A 184 -13.47 13.20 -4.95
#